data_1db69caedecd5a4f1623e26477ede3d2
#
_entry.id   1db69caedecd5a4f1623e26477ede3d2
#
_cell.length_a   1.000
_cell.length_b   1.000
_cell.length_c   1.000
_cell.angle_alpha   90.00
_cell.angle_beta   90.00
_cell.angle_gamma   90.00
#
_symmetry.space_group_name_H-M   'P 1'
#
loop_
_entity.id
_entity.type
_entity.pdbx_description
1 polymer ?
#
loop_
_entity_poly.entity_id
_entity_poly.type
_entity_poly.pdbx_seq_one_letter_code
_entity_poly.pdbx_strand_id
1 'polypeptide(L)'
;MKSHRSVITLEIPSRLAFRNITPEVEAAVRESGVREGLCLVNSMHITSSVFINDDEAGLHQDYARWLERLAPYDAGTDPARGGYLHNRTGEDNGDAHHKRQVMGREVVVAITGGRLDFGTWEQIFYGEFDGRRPKRVLVKIIGE
;
A
#
# COMPACT_ATOMS: atom_id res chain seq x y z
N MET A 1 -19.49 -17.15 -12.14
CA MET A 1 -18.49 -16.40 -11.33
C MET A 1 -17.18 -16.35 -12.08
N LYS A 2 -16.61 -15.15 -12.23
CA LYS A 2 -15.28 -14.94 -12.80
C LYS A 2 -14.27 -14.72 -11.69
N SER A 3 -13.02 -15.06 -11.96
CA SER A 3 -11.89 -14.80 -11.05
C SER A 3 -10.71 -14.34 -11.89
N HIS A 4 -10.12 -13.22 -11.50
CA HIS A 4 -8.98 -12.62 -12.20
C HIS A 4 -7.90 -12.27 -11.20
N ARG A 5 -6.65 -12.52 -11.56
CA ARG A 5 -5.48 -12.21 -10.74
C ARG A 5 -4.50 -11.36 -11.54
N SER A 6 -4.09 -10.24 -10.99
CA SER A 6 -3.06 -9.38 -11.57
C SER A 6 -2.05 -8.99 -10.49
N VAL A 7 -0.83 -8.69 -10.89
CA VAL A 7 0.24 -8.27 -9.98
C VAL A 7 0.86 -7.00 -10.50
N ILE A 8 0.97 -6.00 -9.63
CA ILE A 8 1.69 -4.77 -9.90
C ILE A 8 3.05 -4.87 -9.20
N THR A 9 4.14 -4.73 -9.95
CA THR A 9 5.48 -4.70 -9.39
C THR A 9 5.94 -3.24 -9.29
N LEU A 10 6.42 -2.86 -8.11
CA LEU A 10 6.91 -1.51 -7.86
C LEU A 10 8.32 -1.57 -7.27
N GLU A 11 9.17 -0.67 -7.72
CA GLU A 11 10.48 -0.44 -7.14
C GLU A 11 10.64 1.06 -6.89
N ILE A 12 10.50 1.46 -5.63
CA ILE A 12 10.56 2.86 -5.23
C ILE A 12 11.99 3.19 -4.80
N PRO A 13 12.63 4.20 -5.42
CA PRO A 13 14.03 4.53 -5.10
C PRO A 13 14.22 5.19 -3.75
N SER A 14 13.19 5.84 -3.22
CA SER A 14 13.24 6.48 -1.91
C SER A 14 12.75 5.54 -0.81
N ARG A 15 13.15 5.83 0.42
CA ARG A 15 12.74 5.03 1.57
C ARG A 15 11.23 5.10 1.80
N LEU A 16 10.64 6.29 1.68
CA LEU A 16 9.21 6.50 1.91
C LEU A 16 8.61 7.22 0.70
N ALA A 17 7.50 6.71 0.22
CA ALA A 17 6.74 7.34 -0.87
C ALA A 17 5.31 6.82 -0.88
N PHE A 18 4.42 7.60 -1.47
CA PHE A 18 3.04 7.22 -1.75
C PHE A 18 2.81 7.30 -3.25
N ARG A 19 2.35 6.22 -3.84
CA ARG A 19 2.09 6.16 -5.29
C ARG A 19 0.64 5.81 -5.55
N ASN A 20 -0.06 6.63 -6.33
CA ASN A 20 -1.42 6.34 -6.79
C ASN A 20 -1.36 5.18 -7.79
N ILE A 21 -2.02 4.06 -7.46
CA ILE A 21 -2.08 2.86 -8.30
C ILE A 21 -3.49 2.63 -8.85
N THR A 22 -4.38 3.61 -8.70
CA THR A 22 -5.74 3.50 -9.22
C THR A 22 -5.79 3.14 -10.70
N PRO A 23 -4.98 3.76 -11.60
CA PRO A 23 -5.01 3.41 -13.01
C PRO A 23 -4.68 1.95 -13.29
N GLU A 24 -3.71 1.36 -12.59
CA GLU A 24 -3.33 -0.04 -12.74
C GLU A 24 -4.42 -0.98 -12.25
N VAL A 25 -5.09 -0.62 -11.15
CA VAL A 25 -6.21 -1.40 -10.63
C VAL A 25 -7.41 -1.31 -11.58
N GLU A 26 -7.72 -0.13 -12.10
CA GLU A 26 -8.79 0.05 -13.10
C GLU A 26 -8.53 -0.80 -14.35
N ALA A 27 -7.28 -0.88 -14.79
CA ALA A 27 -6.90 -1.73 -15.93
C ALA A 27 -7.18 -3.20 -15.62
N ALA A 28 -6.85 -3.67 -14.43
CA ALA A 28 -7.15 -5.05 -14.01
C ALA A 28 -8.66 -5.32 -13.97
N VAL A 29 -9.46 -4.36 -13.51
CA VAL A 29 -10.93 -4.48 -13.53
C VAL A 29 -11.44 -4.63 -14.95
N ARG A 30 -10.96 -3.82 -15.89
CA ARG A 30 -11.35 -3.94 -17.30
C ARG A 30 -10.96 -5.31 -17.87
N GLU A 31 -9.75 -5.76 -17.62
CA GLU A 31 -9.26 -7.07 -18.09
C GLU A 31 -10.07 -8.23 -17.52
N SER A 32 -10.55 -8.12 -16.29
CA SER A 32 -11.33 -9.17 -15.64
C SER A 32 -12.67 -9.42 -16.31
N GLY A 33 -13.24 -8.41 -16.94
CA GLY A 33 -14.59 -8.47 -17.50
C GLY A 33 -15.70 -8.53 -16.44
N VAL A 34 -15.36 -8.41 -15.16
CA VAL A 34 -16.34 -8.43 -14.07
C VAL A 34 -17.13 -7.12 -14.07
N ARG A 35 -18.43 -7.22 -14.03
CA ARG A 35 -19.33 -6.07 -13.98
C ARG A 35 -19.88 -5.82 -12.58
N GLU A 36 -20.10 -6.87 -11.82
CA GLU A 36 -20.60 -6.81 -10.45
C GLU A 36 -19.74 -7.74 -9.58
N GLY A 37 -19.07 -7.19 -8.59
CA GLY A 37 -18.19 -7.99 -7.76
C GLY A 37 -17.34 -7.19 -6.78
N LEU A 38 -16.23 -7.80 -6.40
CA LEU A 38 -15.28 -7.21 -5.46
C LEU A 38 -13.87 -7.22 -6.02
N CYS A 39 -13.13 -6.17 -5.74
CA CYS A 39 -11.72 -6.03 -6.07
C CYS A 39 -10.90 -5.94 -4.79
N LEU A 40 -10.09 -6.95 -4.51
CA LEU A 40 -9.12 -6.93 -3.43
C LEU A 40 -7.80 -6.39 -3.98
N VAL A 41 -7.20 -5.42 -3.30
CA VAL A 41 -5.87 -4.90 -3.63
C VAL A 41 -5.03 -4.97 -2.37
N ASN A 42 -3.97 -5.81 -2.38
CA ASN A 42 -3.16 -5.96 -1.18
C ASN A 42 -1.66 -5.90 -1.44
N SER A 43 -0.96 -5.23 -0.52
CA SER A 43 0.50 -5.29 -0.47
C SER A 43 0.95 -6.70 -0.10
N MET A 44 1.93 -7.22 -0.82
CA MET A 44 2.52 -8.54 -0.58
C MET A 44 3.84 -8.46 0.18
N HIS A 45 4.20 -7.28 0.67
CA HIS A 45 5.42 -7.10 1.44
C HIS A 45 5.13 -6.47 2.80
N ILE A 46 5.85 -6.93 3.81
CA ILE A 46 5.60 -6.56 5.22
C ILE A 46 6.06 -5.14 5.59
N THR A 47 6.69 -4.42 4.68
CA THR A 47 7.14 -3.03 4.87
C THR A 47 6.51 -2.05 3.88
N SER A 48 5.41 -2.46 3.25
CA SER A 48 4.62 -1.62 2.36
C SER A 48 3.12 -1.79 2.64
N SER A 49 2.31 -0.91 2.12
CA SER A 49 0.87 -0.90 2.39
C SER A 49 0.05 -0.57 1.14
N VAL A 50 -1.25 -0.86 1.21
CA VAL A 50 -2.24 -0.34 0.27
C VAL A 50 -3.34 0.32 1.10
N PHE A 51 -3.70 1.54 0.73
CA PHE A 51 -4.74 2.29 1.41
C PHE A 51 -5.52 3.17 0.43
N ILE A 52 -6.65 3.69 0.86
CA ILE A 52 -7.49 4.57 0.05
C ILE A 52 -7.64 5.91 0.76
N ASN A 53 -7.34 6.99 0.05
CA ASN A 53 -7.63 8.35 0.46
C ASN A 53 -7.49 9.30 -0.72
N ASP A 54 -7.55 10.60 -0.45
CA ASP A 54 -7.44 11.64 -1.45
C ASP A 54 -6.02 11.75 -2.02
N ASP A 55 -5.91 12.06 -3.31
CA ASP A 55 -4.63 12.33 -3.97
C ASP A 55 -4.33 13.83 -3.92
N GLU A 56 -3.77 14.26 -2.78
CA GLU A 56 -3.44 15.66 -2.56
C GLU A 56 -2.06 15.75 -1.90
N ALA A 57 -1.18 16.57 -2.45
CA ALA A 57 0.24 16.62 -2.07
C ALA A 57 0.46 17.03 -0.62
N GLY A 58 -0.31 17.99 -0.10
CA GLY A 58 -0.21 18.42 1.30
C GLY A 58 -0.59 17.31 2.27
N LEU A 59 -1.65 16.58 1.94
CA LEU A 59 -2.10 15.44 2.74
C LEU A 59 -1.01 14.36 2.80
N HIS A 60 -0.37 14.06 1.66
CA HIS A 60 0.71 13.07 1.62
C HIS A 60 1.92 13.51 2.46
N GLN A 61 2.25 14.79 2.46
CA GLN A 61 3.30 15.33 3.32
C GLN A 61 2.90 15.22 4.80
N ASP A 62 1.64 15.45 5.13
CA ASP A 62 1.13 15.29 6.48
C ASP A 62 1.21 13.83 6.94
N TYR A 63 0.89 12.87 6.08
CA TYR A 63 1.06 11.45 6.38
C TYR A 63 2.52 11.11 6.66
N ALA A 64 3.44 11.61 5.86
CA ALA A 64 4.86 11.34 6.04
C ALA A 64 5.34 11.84 7.41
N ARG A 65 4.96 13.06 7.80
CA ARG A 65 5.31 13.61 9.12
C ARG A 65 4.67 12.84 10.26
N TRP A 66 3.39 12.49 10.11
CA TRP A 66 2.66 11.72 11.12
C TRP A 66 3.28 10.36 11.36
N LEU A 67 3.62 9.65 10.28
CA LEU A 67 4.26 8.33 10.37
C LEU A 67 5.63 8.42 11.02
N GLU A 68 6.43 9.45 10.72
CA GLU A 68 7.73 9.66 11.36
C GLU A 68 7.59 9.99 12.86
N ARG A 69 6.50 10.65 13.28
CA ARG A 69 6.24 10.87 14.70
C ARG A 69 5.82 9.58 15.42
N LEU A 70 5.01 8.73 14.75
CA LEU A 70 4.54 7.48 15.35
C LEU A 70 5.65 6.44 15.45
N ALA A 71 6.44 6.30 14.41
CA ALA A 71 7.50 5.30 14.30
C ALA A 71 8.69 5.92 13.57
N PRO A 72 9.51 6.74 14.29
CA PRO A 72 10.66 7.39 13.67
C PRO A 72 11.66 6.38 13.10
N TYR A 73 12.23 6.70 11.94
CA TYR A 73 13.34 5.90 11.42
C TYR A 73 14.52 5.92 12.38
N ASP A 74 15.03 4.73 12.69
CA ASP A 74 16.23 4.56 13.49
C ASP A 74 16.85 3.20 13.15
N ALA A 75 18.12 3.21 12.79
CA ALA A 75 18.83 1.98 12.42
C ALA A 75 19.34 1.19 13.64
N GLY A 76 19.22 1.77 14.84
CA GLY A 76 19.71 1.15 16.07
C GLY A 76 18.84 0.03 16.59
N THR A 77 19.38 -0.71 17.53
CA THR A 77 18.74 -1.91 18.11
C THR A 77 18.28 -1.71 19.55
N ASP A 78 18.62 -0.58 20.15
CA ASP A 78 18.30 -0.31 21.56
C ASP A 78 17.07 0.60 21.69
N PRO A 79 15.92 0.08 22.17
CA PRO A 79 14.72 0.90 22.34
C PRO A 79 14.91 2.08 23.28
N ALA A 80 15.81 1.99 24.25
CA ALA A 80 16.11 3.10 25.16
C ALA A 80 16.75 4.30 24.45
N ARG A 81 17.29 4.07 23.25
CA ARG A 81 17.93 5.09 22.39
C ARG A 81 17.16 5.33 21.11
N GLY A 82 15.88 4.94 21.05
CA GLY A 82 15.03 5.14 19.88
C GLY A 82 15.10 4.04 18.83
N GLY A 83 15.92 3.00 19.05
CA GLY A 83 16.03 1.89 18.12
C GLY A 83 14.92 0.86 18.24
N TYR A 84 15.00 -0.18 17.42
CA TYR A 84 14.00 -1.24 17.36
C TYR A 84 14.65 -2.60 17.58
N LEU A 85 14.04 -3.43 18.42
CA LEU A 85 14.52 -4.80 18.64
C LEU A 85 14.59 -5.59 17.33
N HIS A 86 13.68 -5.33 16.41
CA HIS A 86 13.67 -6.00 15.10
C HIS A 86 14.98 -5.79 14.33
N ASN A 87 15.63 -4.65 14.51
CA ASN A 87 16.90 -4.37 13.81
C ASN A 87 18.04 -5.30 14.24
N ARG A 88 17.86 -6.09 15.29
CA ARG A 88 18.81 -7.16 15.69
C ARG A 88 18.92 -8.26 14.64
N THR A 89 17.97 -8.33 13.70
CA THR A 89 18.03 -9.29 12.60
C THR A 89 19.07 -8.92 11.52
N GLY A 90 19.71 -7.75 11.65
CA GLY A 90 20.61 -7.19 10.65
C GLY A 90 19.95 -6.20 9.71
N GLU A 91 18.64 -5.97 9.85
CA GLU A 91 17.90 -4.98 9.09
C GLU A 91 17.88 -3.62 9.81
N ASP A 92 17.45 -2.57 9.09
CA ASP A 92 17.30 -1.22 9.64
C ASP A 92 15.87 -0.70 9.49
N ASN A 93 14.90 -1.59 9.37
CA ASN A 93 13.54 -1.30 8.92
C ASN A 93 12.45 -1.55 9.97
N GLY A 94 12.80 -1.55 11.25
CA GLY A 94 11.80 -1.72 12.31
C GLY A 94 10.66 -0.71 12.24
N ASP A 95 10.99 0.54 11.93
CA ASP A 95 10.00 1.59 11.73
C ASP A 95 9.04 1.31 10.56
N ALA A 96 9.56 0.72 9.49
CA ALA A 96 8.76 0.41 8.30
C ALA A 96 7.68 -0.64 8.59
N HIS A 97 7.98 -1.63 9.41
CA HIS A 97 6.98 -2.60 9.86
C HIS A 97 5.86 -1.94 10.67
N HIS A 98 6.19 -0.96 11.50
CA HIS A 98 5.20 -0.22 12.28
C HIS A 98 4.34 0.65 11.37
N LYS A 99 4.93 1.34 10.41
CA LYS A 99 4.21 2.15 9.43
C LYS A 99 3.23 1.30 8.60
N ARG A 100 3.69 0.13 8.12
CA ARG A 100 2.83 -0.84 7.44
C ARG A 100 1.67 -1.28 8.35
N GLN A 101 1.94 -1.55 9.62
CA GLN A 101 0.91 -2.01 10.56
C GLN A 101 -0.20 -0.98 10.75
N VAL A 102 0.18 0.30 10.79
CA VAL A 102 -0.77 1.42 10.93
C VAL A 102 -1.54 1.67 9.65
N MET A 103 -0.86 1.68 8.50
CA MET A 103 -1.47 2.03 7.21
C MET A 103 -2.27 0.88 6.59
N GLY A 104 -1.97 -0.34 6.98
CA GLY A 104 -2.73 -1.51 6.56
C GLY A 104 -2.18 -2.26 5.37
N ARG A 105 -2.67 -3.49 5.19
CA ARG A 105 -2.23 -4.42 4.17
C ARG A 105 -3.03 -4.30 2.88
N GLU A 106 -4.35 -4.13 2.97
CA GLU A 106 -5.25 -4.28 1.83
C GLU A 106 -6.45 -3.36 1.90
N VAL A 107 -7.06 -3.19 0.75
CA VAL A 107 -8.38 -2.58 0.60
C VAL A 107 -9.26 -3.48 -0.24
N VAL A 108 -10.57 -3.37 -0.05
CA VAL A 108 -11.57 -4.02 -0.89
C VAL A 108 -12.48 -2.94 -1.44
N VAL A 109 -12.67 -2.92 -2.75
CA VAL A 109 -13.52 -1.97 -3.45
C VAL A 109 -14.59 -2.73 -4.21
N ALA A 110 -15.83 -2.30 -4.11
CA ALA A 110 -16.92 -2.85 -4.92
C ALA A 110 -16.68 -2.54 -6.41
N ILE A 111 -17.10 -3.46 -7.26
CA ILE A 111 -17.20 -3.25 -8.70
C ILE A 111 -18.68 -3.16 -9.04
N THR A 112 -19.10 -2.05 -9.63
CA THR A 112 -20.47 -1.80 -10.05
C THR A 112 -20.47 -1.32 -11.49
N GLY A 113 -21.22 -1.99 -12.35
CA GLY A 113 -21.27 -1.63 -13.76
C GLY A 113 -19.91 -1.70 -14.46
N GLY A 114 -19.04 -2.59 -14.00
CA GLY A 114 -17.70 -2.77 -14.60
C GLY A 114 -16.67 -1.75 -14.16
N ARG A 115 -16.93 -0.98 -13.11
CA ARG A 115 -16.04 0.08 -12.61
C ARG A 115 -15.87 -0.03 -11.10
N LEU A 116 -14.73 0.46 -10.60
CA LEU A 116 -14.55 0.64 -9.16
C LEU A 116 -15.58 1.65 -8.63
N ASP A 117 -16.29 1.25 -7.59
CA ASP A 117 -17.35 2.04 -7.00
C ASP A 117 -16.78 2.87 -5.85
N PHE A 118 -16.32 4.06 -6.19
CA PHE A 118 -15.60 4.96 -5.30
C PHE A 118 -16.44 6.16 -4.85
N GLY A 119 -16.14 6.69 -3.69
CA GLY A 119 -16.45 8.07 -3.35
C GLY A 119 -15.63 9.04 -4.23
N THR A 120 -16.08 10.27 -4.30
CA THR A 120 -15.56 11.29 -5.24
C THR A 120 -14.05 11.48 -5.16
N TRP A 121 -13.47 11.39 -3.96
CA TRP A 121 -12.05 11.69 -3.71
C TRP A 121 -11.23 10.45 -3.37
N GLU A 122 -11.82 9.26 -3.44
CA GLU A 122 -11.11 8.03 -3.12
C GLU A 122 -10.19 7.62 -4.26
N GLN A 123 -8.93 7.39 -3.93
CA GLN A 123 -7.93 6.83 -4.83
C GLN A 123 -7.16 5.74 -4.09
N ILE A 124 -6.71 4.72 -4.80
CA ILE A 124 -5.94 3.62 -4.23
C ILE A 124 -4.46 3.98 -4.28
N PHE A 125 -3.80 3.88 -3.12
CA PHE A 125 -2.39 4.19 -2.97
C PHE A 125 -1.58 2.97 -2.55
N TYR A 126 -0.37 2.90 -3.09
CA TYR A 126 0.70 2.08 -2.56
C TYR A 126 1.57 2.94 -1.65
N GLY A 127 1.77 2.49 -0.41
CA GLY A 127 2.69 3.14 0.53
C GLY A 127 3.98 2.34 0.67
N GLU A 128 5.11 2.99 0.41
CA GLU A 128 6.44 2.41 0.57
C GLU A 128 7.08 2.94 1.84
N PHE A 129 7.60 2.06 2.68
CA PHE A 129 8.25 2.47 3.93
C PHE A 129 9.68 1.96 4.07
N ASP A 130 10.14 1.13 3.13
CA ASP A 130 11.48 0.53 3.09
C ASP A 130 11.87 0.30 1.63
N GLY A 131 12.06 1.37 0.89
CA GLY A 131 12.28 1.37 -0.55
C GLY A 131 13.58 0.69 -0.99
N ARG A 132 13.91 0.80 -2.29
CA ARG A 132 15.11 0.28 -2.93
C ARG A 132 15.12 -1.22 -3.19
N ARG A 133 13.97 -1.88 -3.08
CA ARG A 133 13.80 -3.29 -3.45
C ARG A 133 12.47 -3.47 -4.15
N PRO A 134 12.36 -4.40 -5.11
CA PRO A 134 11.10 -4.63 -5.78
C PRO A 134 10.09 -5.25 -4.83
N LYS A 135 8.84 -4.77 -4.89
CA LYS A 135 7.73 -5.27 -4.10
C LYS A 135 6.51 -5.45 -4.99
N ARG A 136 5.58 -6.27 -4.56
CA ARG A 136 4.41 -6.61 -5.36
C ARG A 136 3.13 -6.22 -4.65
N VAL A 137 2.14 -5.83 -5.45
CA VAL A 137 0.76 -5.64 -5.02
C VAL A 137 -0.10 -6.62 -5.80
N LEU A 138 -0.88 -7.41 -5.08
CA LEU A 138 -1.83 -8.33 -5.68
C LEU A 138 -3.16 -7.61 -5.91
N VAL A 139 -3.70 -7.79 -7.12
CA VAL A 139 -5.08 -7.40 -7.43
C VAL A 139 -5.85 -8.68 -7.71
N LYS A 140 -6.86 -8.96 -6.89
CA LYS A 140 -7.71 -10.13 -7.04
C LYS A 140 -9.16 -9.68 -7.19
N ILE A 141 -9.79 -10.11 -8.28
CA ILE A 141 -11.14 -9.68 -8.64
C ILE A 141 -12.02 -10.92 -8.76
N ILE A 142 -13.17 -10.88 -8.11
CA ILE A 142 -14.18 -11.93 -8.22
C ILE A 142 -15.54 -11.30 -8.46
N GLY A 143 -16.36 -11.97 -9.26
CA GLY A 143 -17.72 -11.48 -9.52
C GLY A 143 -18.33 -12.06 -10.81
N GLU A 144 -19.36 -11.41 -11.25
CA GLU A 144 -20.10 -11.78 -12.46
C GLU A 144 -19.83 -10.83 -13.62
#